data_7be3d43067be8ede05249e3a91543991
#
_entry.id   7be3d43067be8ede05249e3a91543991
#
_cell.length_a   1.000
_cell.length_b   1.000
_cell.length_c   1.000
_cell.angle_alpha   90.00
_cell.angle_beta   90.00
_cell.angle_gamma   90.00
#
_symmetry.space_group_name_H-M   'P 1'
#
loop_
_entity.id
_entity.type
_entity.pdbx_description
1 polymer ?
#
loop_
_entity_poly.entity_id
_entity_poly.type
_entity_poly.pdbx_seq_one_letter_code
_entity_poly.pdbx_strand_id
1 'polypeptide(L)'
;MSSLAVIAAGAMVVGGIVKIFGGISAKSKAKRKAAAAAAERARIERKITNIENNRQAVINPYSGVTSLAGMAENLSGQMSNPMASLGVATQAAEIQMEQTDIALANTLDTLQATGASAGGATALAQAAARGKKSVAASIETQEAANEKARAQGEQDLQKRQIAEETRMQEGNIADAIRVQDAGAKGAMYRFEAQENRTNAKLDRLSGQQDQTRMDQRQAEQNKVQANAAIVGGVSDTIGAAGSMYGAIKE
;
A
#
# COMPACT_ATOMS: atom_id res chain seq x y z
N MET A 1 37.60 88.80 -24.55
CA MET A 1 36.85 87.82 -23.76
C MET A 1 36.09 86.79 -24.59
N SER A 2 36.14 86.86 -25.92
CA SER A 2 35.36 85.99 -26.80
C SER A 2 35.86 84.52 -26.93
N SER A 3 37.17 84.26 -26.75
CA SER A 3 37.77 82.93 -27.04
C SER A 3 37.44 81.91 -25.92
N LEU A 4 37.32 82.33 -24.70
CA LEU A 4 36.99 81.41 -23.59
C LEU A 4 35.52 80.93 -23.65
N ALA A 5 34.59 81.74 -24.05
CA ALA A 5 33.19 81.41 -24.21
C ALA A 5 32.95 80.39 -25.33
N VAL A 6 33.68 80.51 -26.45
CA VAL A 6 33.60 79.57 -27.58
C VAL A 6 34.18 78.22 -27.21
N ILE A 7 35.28 78.18 -26.45
CA ILE A 7 35.87 76.93 -26.00
C ILE A 7 34.90 76.20 -24.96
N ALA A 8 34.30 76.95 -24.05
CA ALA A 8 33.36 76.44 -23.11
C ALA A 8 32.08 75.88 -23.80
N ALA A 9 31.54 76.56 -24.77
CA ALA A 9 30.40 76.11 -25.56
C ALA A 9 30.72 74.88 -26.40
N GLY A 10 31.92 74.84 -27.00
CA GLY A 10 32.40 73.64 -27.72
C GLY A 10 32.51 72.41 -26.83
N ALA A 11 32.99 72.54 -25.55
CA ALA A 11 33.10 71.48 -24.63
C ALA A 11 31.68 70.97 -24.15
N MET A 12 30.69 71.84 -24.02
CA MET A 12 29.33 71.49 -23.72
C MET A 12 28.62 70.72 -24.85
N VAL A 13 28.87 71.13 -26.14
CA VAL A 13 28.32 70.41 -27.31
C VAL A 13 28.92 69.01 -27.39
N VAL A 14 30.21 68.87 -27.22
CA VAL A 14 30.88 67.54 -27.22
C VAL A 14 30.39 66.71 -26.06
N GLY A 15 30.21 67.26 -24.84
CA GLY A 15 29.66 66.60 -23.67
C GLY A 15 28.20 66.09 -23.84
N GLY A 16 27.35 66.92 -24.52
CA GLY A 16 25.98 66.56 -24.87
C GLY A 16 25.92 65.41 -25.88
N ILE A 17 26.77 65.49 -26.96
CA ILE A 17 26.85 64.39 -27.95
C ILE A 17 27.32 63.11 -27.31
N VAL A 18 28.30 63.12 -26.42
CA VAL A 18 28.78 61.93 -25.72
C VAL A 18 27.69 61.32 -24.86
N LYS A 19 26.86 62.12 -24.17
CA LYS A 19 25.70 61.64 -23.38
C LYS A 19 24.64 61.01 -24.27
N ILE A 20 24.34 61.57 -25.44
CA ILE A 20 23.37 61.02 -26.38
C ILE A 20 23.85 59.68 -26.93
N PHE A 21 25.10 59.60 -27.40
CA PHE A 21 25.68 58.35 -27.91
C PHE A 21 25.85 57.31 -26.81
N GLY A 22 26.21 57.72 -25.60
CA GLY A 22 26.28 56.87 -24.41
C GLY A 22 24.91 56.29 -24.04
N GLY A 23 23.84 57.11 -24.08
CA GLY A 23 22.47 56.64 -23.84
C GLY A 23 21.97 55.65 -24.88
N ILE A 24 22.25 55.91 -26.19
CA ILE A 24 21.89 54.98 -27.30
C ILE A 24 22.65 53.65 -27.18
N SER A 25 23.93 53.70 -26.88
CA SER A 25 24.78 52.52 -26.64
C SER A 25 24.31 51.72 -25.43
N ALA A 26 23.98 52.37 -24.31
CA ALA A 26 23.43 51.72 -23.12
C ALA A 26 22.09 51.04 -23.39
N LYS A 27 21.19 51.70 -24.15
CA LYS A 27 19.89 51.12 -24.56
C LYS A 27 20.07 49.88 -25.46
N SER A 28 21.02 49.91 -26.39
CA SER A 28 21.34 48.77 -27.25
C SER A 28 21.92 47.60 -26.46
N LYS A 29 22.86 47.87 -25.53
CA LYS A 29 23.41 46.86 -24.61
C LYS A 29 22.37 46.26 -23.69
N ALA A 30 21.46 47.08 -23.13
CA ALA A 30 20.34 46.62 -22.30
C ALA A 30 19.40 45.71 -23.11
N LYS A 31 19.06 46.08 -24.35
CA LYS A 31 18.24 45.25 -25.25
C LYS A 31 18.88 43.89 -25.55
N ARG A 32 20.20 43.88 -25.83
CA ARG A 32 20.95 42.63 -26.06
C ARG A 32 21.00 41.75 -24.82
N LYS A 33 21.25 42.33 -23.64
CA LYS A 33 21.21 41.57 -22.35
C LYS A 33 19.84 41.00 -22.06
N ALA A 34 18.77 41.76 -22.28
CA ALA A 34 17.39 41.29 -22.10
C ALA A 34 17.07 40.15 -23.09
N ALA A 35 17.48 40.22 -24.33
CA ALA A 35 17.29 39.16 -25.31
C ALA A 35 18.08 37.89 -24.95
N ALA A 36 19.34 38.03 -24.50
CA ALA A 36 20.16 36.91 -24.05
C ALA A 36 19.55 36.24 -22.79
N ALA A 37 19.05 37.00 -21.81
CA ALA A 37 18.38 36.49 -20.65
C ALA A 37 17.08 35.76 -21.02
N ALA A 38 16.29 36.30 -21.96
CA ALA A 38 15.08 35.63 -22.45
C ALA A 38 15.40 34.31 -23.19
N ALA A 39 16.45 34.26 -23.98
CA ALA A 39 16.91 33.06 -24.66
C ALA A 39 17.38 31.98 -23.67
N GLU A 40 18.13 32.37 -22.62
CA GLU A 40 18.60 31.44 -21.59
C GLU A 40 17.42 30.89 -20.77
N ARG A 41 16.43 31.72 -20.45
CA ARG A 41 15.19 31.27 -19.80
C ARG A 41 14.43 30.24 -20.64
N ALA A 42 14.23 30.53 -21.91
CA ALA A 42 13.58 29.61 -22.84
C ALA A 42 14.33 28.26 -22.93
N ARG A 43 15.68 28.31 -22.84
CA ARG A 43 16.51 27.11 -22.81
C ARG A 43 16.35 26.31 -21.54
N ILE A 44 16.32 26.98 -20.38
CA ILE A 44 16.11 26.35 -19.07
C ILE A 44 14.70 25.74 -19.01
N GLU A 45 13.69 26.48 -19.47
CA GLU A 45 12.29 26.00 -19.50
C GLU A 45 12.14 24.73 -20.35
N ARG A 46 12.75 24.70 -21.55
CA ARG A 46 12.79 23.49 -22.39
C ARG A 46 13.47 22.31 -21.69
N LYS A 47 14.59 22.55 -20.97
CA LYS A 47 15.25 21.49 -20.20
C LYS A 47 14.37 20.98 -19.09
N ILE A 48 13.68 21.85 -18.35
CA ILE A 48 12.75 21.48 -17.29
C ILE A 48 11.60 20.64 -17.85
N THR A 49 10.98 21.11 -18.96
CA THR A 49 9.90 20.38 -19.62
C THR A 49 10.35 19.01 -20.12
N ASN A 50 11.56 18.90 -20.69
CA ASN A 50 12.11 17.60 -21.10
C ASN A 50 12.34 16.66 -19.91
N ILE A 51 12.87 17.16 -18.79
CA ILE A 51 13.04 16.35 -17.56
C ILE A 51 11.68 15.92 -17.03
N GLU A 52 10.68 16.79 -17.05
CA GLU A 52 9.33 16.47 -16.58
C GLU A 52 8.65 15.41 -17.46
N ASN A 53 8.78 15.53 -18.78
CA ASN A 53 8.19 14.58 -19.73
C ASN A 53 8.88 13.20 -19.70
N ASN A 54 10.19 13.17 -19.41
CA ASN A 54 10.97 11.92 -19.31
C ASN A 54 11.07 11.38 -17.88
N ARG A 55 10.31 11.93 -16.95
CA ARG A 55 10.32 11.49 -15.56
C ARG A 55 9.68 10.12 -15.42
N GLN A 56 10.30 9.24 -14.65
CA GLN A 56 9.73 7.93 -14.35
C GLN A 56 8.36 8.08 -13.68
N ALA A 57 7.44 7.19 -14.04
CA ALA A 57 6.14 7.09 -13.38
C ALA A 57 6.31 6.83 -11.87
N VAL A 58 5.37 7.29 -11.07
CA VAL A 58 5.33 6.95 -9.65
C VAL A 58 4.94 5.48 -9.52
N ILE A 59 5.90 4.65 -9.12
CA ILE A 59 5.67 3.23 -8.90
C ILE A 59 5.04 3.06 -7.52
N ASN A 60 3.94 2.32 -7.45
CA ASN A 60 3.33 1.92 -6.19
C ASN A 60 4.15 0.75 -5.59
N PRO A 61 4.85 0.93 -4.43
CA PRO A 61 5.64 -0.14 -3.83
C PRO A 61 4.79 -1.29 -3.28
N TYR A 62 3.48 -1.08 -3.11
CA TYR A 62 2.54 -2.06 -2.60
C TYR A 62 1.80 -2.83 -3.71
N SER A 63 2.11 -2.59 -4.99
CA SER A 63 1.40 -3.22 -6.12
C SER A 63 1.61 -4.74 -6.20
N GLY A 64 2.65 -5.26 -5.56
CA GLY A 64 2.95 -6.69 -5.50
C GLY A 64 2.27 -7.44 -4.35
N VAL A 65 1.51 -6.74 -3.49
CA VAL A 65 0.79 -7.40 -2.38
C VAL A 65 -0.45 -8.08 -2.93
N THR A 66 -0.44 -9.43 -2.89
CA THR A 66 -1.53 -10.29 -3.34
C THR A 66 -2.12 -11.06 -2.17
N SER A 67 -3.33 -11.60 -2.35
CA SER A 67 -3.98 -12.46 -1.36
C SER A 67 -3.21 -13.80 -1.23
N LEU A 68 -3.08 -14.27 0.01
CA LEU A 68 -2.54 -15.58 0.36
C LEU A 68 -3.66 -16.56 0.77
N ALA A 69 -4.92 -16.13 0.72
CA ALA A 69 -6.07 -16.92 1.14
C ALA A 69 -6.17 -18.27 0.40
N GLY A 70 -5.81 -18.30 -0.88
CA GLY A 70 -5.80 -19.51 -1.70
C GLY A 70 -4.68 -20.49 -1.36
N MET A 71 -3.71 -20.13 -0.51
CA MET A 71 -2.65 -21.03 -0.04
C MET A 71 -3.03 -21.76 1.26
N ALA A 72 -4.08 -21.33 1.95
CA ALA A 72 -4.56 -21.98 3.15
C ALA A 72 -5.45 -23.17 2.75
N GLU A 73 -5.12 -24.36 3.25
CA GLU A 73 -5.87 -25.58 2.99
C GLU A 73 -6.88 -25.83 4.12
N ASN A 74 -8.09 -26.20 3.72
CA ASN A 74 -9.14 -26.61 4.66
C ASN A 74 -8.98 -28.10 4.98
N LEU A 75 -8.68 -28.40 6.23
CA LEU A 75 -8.42 -29.77 6.70
C LEU A 75 -9.70 -30.45 7.25
N SER A 76 -10.86 -29.78 7.25
CA SER A 76 -12.10 -30.33 7.81
C SER A 76 -12.53 -31.65 7.16
N GLY A 77 -12.30 -31.80 5.85
CA GLY A 77 -12.61 -33.02 5.09
C GLY A 77 -11.69 -34.20 5.39
N GLN A 78 -10.54 -33.98 6.01
CA GLN A 78 -9.59 -35.03 6.39
C GLN A 78 -9.83 -35.53 7.83
N MET A 79 -10.68 -34.85 8.58
CA MET A 79 -11.01 -35.23 9.94
C MET A 79 -12.02 -36.38 9.96
N SER A 80 -11.80 -37.36 10.80
CA SER A 80 -12.70 -38.51 10.98
C SER A 80 -12.96 -38.79 12.45
N ASN A 81 -14.08 -39.46 12.72
CA ASN A 81 -14.40 -39.93 14.06
C ASN A 81 -13.68 -41.27 14.31
N PRO A 82 -12.64 -41.34 15.17
CA PRO A 82 -11.93 -42.57 15.46
C PRO A 82 -12.78 -43.58 16.22
N MET A 83 -13.90 -43.13 16.84
CA MET A 83 -14.82 -43.99 17.57
C MET A 83 -15.90 -44.62 16.68
N ALA A 84 -15.96 -44.24 15.39
CA ALA A 84 -16.98 -44.77 14.47
C ALA A 84 -16.91 -46.28 14.27
N SER A 85 -15.71 -46.85 14.36
CA SER A 85 -15.46 -48.29 14.15
C SER A 85 -15.53 -49.16 15.43
N LEU A 86 -15.93 -48.55 16.56
CA LEU A 86 -16.09 -49.34 17.80
C LEU A 86 -17.15 -50.44 17.62
N GLY A 87 -16.78 -51.69 17.80
CA GLY A 87 -17.65 -52.86 17.76
C GLY A 87 -17.77 -53.49 19.14
N VAL A 88 -18.76 -54.38 19.29
CA VAL A 88 -18.90 -55.22 20.48
C VAL A 88 -17.83 -56.31 20.45
N ALA A 89 -17.16 -56.55 21.56
CA ALA A 89 -16.21 -57.66 21.69
C ALA A 89 -16.96 -58.96 21.89
N THR A 90 -17.45 -59.55 20.82
CA THR A 90 -18.24 -60.82 20.84
C THR A 90 -17.43 -62.01 21.28
N GLN A 91 -16.12 -62.03 21.02
CA GLN A 91 -15.23 -63.12 21.34
C GLN A 91 -15.22 -63.48 22.85
N ALA A 92 -15.24 -62.44 23.72
CA ALA A 92 -15.31 -62.67 25.17
C ALA A 92 -16.67 -63.27 25.58
N ALA A 93 -17.73 -62.85 24.92
CA ALA A 93 -19.09 -63.39 25.17
C ALA A 93 -19.24 -64.82 24.67
N GLU A 94 -18.65 -65.15 23.50
CA GLU A 94 -18.59 -66.50 22.93
C GLU A 94 -17.85 -67.44 23.87
N ILE A 95 -16.66 -67.09 24.34
CA ILE A 95 -15.88 -67.87 25.29
C ILE A 95 -16.67 -68.09 26.58
N GLN A 96 -17.37 -67.08 27.09
CA GLN A 96 -18.16 -67.16 28.29
C GLN A 96 -19.41 -68.08 28.12
N MET A 97 -20.01 -68.03 26.91
CA MET A 97 -21.08 -68.96 26.57
C MET A 97 -20.59 -70.38 26.48
N GLU A 98 -19.46 -70.61 25.79
CA GLU A 98 -18.84 -71.95 25.66
C GLU A 98 -18.47 -72.54 27.03
N GLN A 99 -17.82 -71.72 27.88
CA GLN A 99 -17.51 -72.15 29.26
C GLN A 99 -18.77 -72.51 30.04
N THR A 100 -19.86 -71.78 29.92
CA THR A 100 -21.12 -72.04 30.51
C THR A 100 -21.73 -73.33 30.02
N ASP A 101 -21.71 -73.57 28.71
CA ASP A 101 -22.22 -74.78 28.07
C ASP A 101 -21.41 -76.02 28.49
N ILE A 102 -20.07 -75.90 28.55
CA ILE A 102 -19.18 -76.99 29.05
C ILE A 102 -19.50 -77.31 30.54
N ALA A 103 -19.61 -76.27 31.37
CA ALA A 103 -19.93 -76.46 32.77
C ALA A 103 -21.32 -77.13 32.98
N LEU A 104 -22.29 -76.76 32.13
CA LEU A 104 -23.64 -77.34 32.16
C LEU A 104 -23.61 -78.80 31.67
N ALA A 105 -22.84 -79.14 30.65
CA ALA A 105 -22.68 -80.49 30.15
C ALA A 105 -22.07 -81.40 31.24
N ASN A 106 -20.99 -80.99 31.88
CA ASN A 106 -20.33 -81.71 32.97
C ASN A 106 -21.27 -81.90 34.18
N THR A 107 -22.07 -80.89 34.45
CA THR A 107 -23.08 -81.01 35.57
C THR A 107 -24.19 -81.97 35.20
N LEU A 108 -24.65 -81.99 33.93
CA LEU A 108 -25.63 -82.89 33.40
C LEU A 108 -25.14 -84.35 33.47
N ASP A 109 -23.91 -84.61 33.07
CA ASP A 109 -23.28 -85.95 33.13
C ASP A 109 -23.20 -86.43 34.57
N THR A 110 -22.81 -85.55 35.50
CA THR A 110 -22.80 -85.87 36.94
C THR A 110 -24.20 -86.18 37.50
N LEU A 111 -25.21 -85.42 37.10
CA LEU A 111 -26.59 -85.63 37.48
C LEU A 111 -27.15 -87.00 36.95
N GLN A 112 -26.78 -87.34 35.70
CA GLN A 112 -27.14 -88.60 35.09
C GLN A 112 -26.47 -89.78 35.84
N ALA A 113 -25.18 -89.66 36.13
CA ALA A 113 -24.39 -90.66 36.82
C ALA A 113 -24.87 -90.91 38.26
N THR A 114 -25.45 -89.91 38.94
CA THR A 114 -25.95 -89.99 40.33
C THR A 114 -27.45 -90.33 40.45
N GLY A 115 -28.15 -90.56 39.30
CA GLY A 115 -29.57 -90.90 39.30
C GLY A 115 -30.48 -89.71 39.74
N ALA A 116 -30.05 -88.50 39.53
CA ALA A 116 -30.80 -87.29 40.00
C ALA A 116 -32.16 -87.18 39.31
N SER A 117 -33.18 -86.77 40.05
CA SER A 117 -34.57 -86.65 39.62
C SER A 117 -34.76 -85.50 38.63
N ALA A 118 -35.93 -85.40 37.98
CA ALA A 118 -36.33 -84.36 37.03
C ALA A 118 -36.13 -82.91 37.57
N GLY A 119 -36.08 -82.67 38.85
CA GLY A 119 -35.78 -81.37 39.50
C GLY A 119 -34.37 -80.87 39.28
N GLY A 120 -33.39 -81.73 39.14
CA GLY A 120 -32.00 -81.36 38.81
C GLY A 120 -31.84 -80.82 37.38
N ALA A 121 -32.54 -81.45 36.45
CA ALA A 121 -32.54 -80.97 35.06
C ALA A 121 -33.22 -79.62 34.89
N THR A 122 -34.30 -79.35 35.65
CA THR A 122 -34.96 -78.05 35.63
C THR A 122 -34.08 -76.92 36.24
N ALA A 123 -33.38 -77.25 37.32
CA ALA A 123 -32.44 -76.29 37.94
C ALA A 123 -31.27 -75.95 37.01
N LEU A 124 -30.77 -76.95 36.29
CA LEU A 124 -29.71 -76.79 35.31
C LEU A 124 -30.15 -75.91 34.12
N ALA A 125 -31.35 -76.20 33.58
CA ALA A 125 -31.94 -75.38 32.53
C ALA A 125 -32.12 -73.88 32.96
N GLN A 126 -32.55 -73.65 34.19
CA GLN A 126 -32.65 -72.29 34.75
C GLN A 126 -31.29 -71.65 34.94
N ALA A 127 -30.24 -72.36 35.31
CA ALA A 127 -28.89 -71.84 35.41
C ALA A 127 -28.33 -71.46 34.04
N ALA A 128 -28.57 -72.30 33.06
CA ALA A 128 -28.22 -72.02 31.63
C ALA A 128 -28.91 -70.74 31.13
N ALA A 129 -30.22 -70.62 31.37
CA ALA A 129 -30.96 -69.43 30.96
C ALA A 129 -30.46 -68.15 31.64
N ARG A 130 -30.10 -68.25 32.94
CA ARG A 130 -29.49 -67.09 33.69
C ARG A 130 -28.11 -66.76 33.13
N GLY A 131 -27.26 -67.71 32.83
CA GLY A 131 -25.95 -67.51 32.22
C GLY A 131 -26.07 -66.77 30.88
N LYS A 132 -26.92 -67.31 30.01
CA LYS A 132 -27.17 -66.65 28.68
C LYS A 132 -27.73 -65.22 28.81
N LYS A 133 -28.66 -65.02 29.80
CA LYS A 133 -29.18 -63.67 30.08
C LYS A 133 -28.11 -62.72 30.61
N SER A 134 -27.17 -63.20 31.44
CA SER A 134 -26.06 -62.40 31.96
C SER A 134 -25.11 -61.98 30.84
N VAL A 135 -24.80 -62.89 29.90
CA VAL A 135 -23.97 -62.59 28.72
C VAL A 135 -24.68 -61.58 27.82
N ALA A 136 -25.98 -61.76 27.57
CA ALA A 136 -26.75 -60.83 26.75
C ALA A 136 -26.78 -59.40 27.39
N ALA A 137 -26.97 -59.30 28.68
CA ALA A 137 -26.94 -58.03 29.41
C ALA A 137 -25.52 -57.33 29.34
N SER A 138 -24.45 -58.15 29.38
CA SER A 138 -23.10 -57.62 29.23
C SER A 138 -22.86 -57.06 27.83
N ILE A 139 -23.33 -57.74 26.78
CA ILE A 139 -23.27 -57.30 25.41
C ILE A 139 -24.05 -55.98 25.23
N GLU A 140 -25.29 -55.91 25.73
CA GLU A 140 -26.13 -54.73 25.68
C GLU A 140 -25.49 -53.54 26.38
N THR A 141 -24.88 -53.74 27.54
CA THR A 141 -24.15 -52.70 28.27
C THR A 141 -22.95 -52.18 27.49
N GLN A 142 -22.20 -53.09 26.85
CA GLN A 142 -21.05 -52.72 26.01
C GLN A 142 -21.51 -51.98 24.75
N GLU A 143 -22.60 -52.42 24.12
CA GLU A 143 -23.14 -51.76 22.93
C GLU A 143 -23.61 -50.33 23.26
N ALA A 144 -24.35 -50.15 24.39
CA ALA A 144 -24.74 -48.83 24.86
C ALA A 144 -23.54 -47.91 25.17
N ALA A 145 -22.45 -48.46 25.74
CA ALA A 145 -21.22 -47.72 25.97
C ALA A 145 -20.51 -47.32 24.66
N ASN A 146 -20.46 -48.23 23.68
CA ASN A 146 -19.91 -47.98 22.36
C ASN A 146 -20.74 -46.93 21.60
N GLU A 147 -22.06 -47.00 21.64
CA GLU A 147 -22.94 -46.02 21.01
C GLU A 147 -22.73 -44.60 21.62
N LYS A 148 -22.65 -44.54 22.96
CA LYS A 148 -22.28 -43.28 23.63
C LYS A 148 -20.90 -42.74 23.19
N ALA A 149 -19.91 -43.60 23.10
CA ALA A 149 -18.56 -43.22 22.65
C ALA A 149 -18.56 -42.74 21.18
N ARG A 150 -19.31 -43.40 20.29
CA ARG A 150 -19.49 -42.96 18.88
C ARG A 150 -20.16 -41.58 18.83
N ALA A 151 -21.23 -41.35 19.60
CA ALA A 151 -21.92 -40.07 19.68
C ALA A 151 -21.01 -38.94 20.19
N GLN A 152 -20.21 -39.23 21.22
CA GLN A 152 -19.20 -38.27 21.71
C GLN A 152 -18.13 -37.97 20.68
N GLY A 153 -17.62 -39.00 19.98
CA GLY A 153 -16.65 -38.83 18.91
C GLY A 153 -17.20 -38.01 17.76
N GLU A 154 -18.48 -38.15 17.45
CA GLU A 154 -19.16 -37.33 16.43
C GLU A 154 -19.27 -35.85 16.84
N GLN A 155 -19.65 -35.58 18.09
CA GLN A 155 -19.66 -34.21 18.62
C GLN A 155 -18.26 -33.55 18.59
N ASP A 156 -17.25 -34.31 18.95
CA ASP A 156 -15.87 -33.78 18.93
C ASP A 156 -15.37 -33.56 17.53
N LEU A 157 -15.74 -34.42 16.55
CA LEU A 157 -15.48 -34.19 15.13
C LEU A 157 -16.15 -32.90 14.64
N GLN A 158 -17.43 -32.68 14.94
CA GLN A 158 -18.14 -31.46 14.55
C GLN A 158 -17.51 -30.22 15.16
N LYS A 159 -17.11 -30.25 16.44
CA LYS A 159 -16.41 -29.13 17.08
C LYS A 159 -15.09 -28.81 16.40
N ARG A 160 -14.31 -29.82 16.02
CA ARG A 160 -13.03 -29.63 15.29
C ARG A 160 -13.25 -29.09 13.89
N GLN A 161 -14.29 -29.56 13.19
CA GLN A 161 -14.64 -29.05 11.87
C GLN A 161 -15.05 -27.56 11.92
N ILE A 162 -15.91 -27.20 12.89
CA ILE A 162 -16.30 -25.79 13.12
C ILE A 162 -15.08 -24.92 13.46
N ALA A 163 -14.19 -25.42 14.33
CA ALA A 163 -12.97 -24.70 14.68
C ALA A 163 -12.06 -24.47 13.47
N GLU A 164 -11.94 -25.46 12.59
CA GLU A 164 -11.15 -25.33 11.35
C GLU A 164 -11.79 -24.35 10.36
N GLU A 165 -13.11 -24.38 10.19
CA GLU A 165 -13.83 -23.41 9.37
C GLU A 165 -13.69 -22.00 9.92
N THR A 166 -13.77 -21.83 11.22
CA THR A 166 -13.56 -20.53 11.89
C THR A 166 -12.13 -20.04 11.66
N ARG A 167 -11.12 -20.91 11.82
CA ARG A 167 -9.72 -20.58 11.54
C ARG A 167 -9.52 -20.12 10.10
N MET A 168 -10.13 -20.81 9.15
CA MET A 168 -10.08 -20.45 7.73
C MET A 168 -10.74 -19.10 7.46
N GLN A 169 -11.90 -18.86 8.06
CA GLN A 169 -12.63 -17.60 7.91
C GLN A 169 -11.84 -16.43 8.50
N GLU A 170 -11.30 -16.58 9.70
CA GLU A 170 -10.46 -15.56 10.34
C GLU A 170 -9.21 -15.27 9.52
N GLY A 171 -8.55 -16.31 9.00
CA GLY A 171 -7.40 -16.18 8.13
C GLY A 171 -7.73 -15.41 6.84
N ASN A 172 -8.85 -15.71 6.21
CA ASN A 172 -9.31 -15.03 4.99
C ASN A 172 -9.63 -13.54 5.25
N ILE A 173 -10.27 -13.23 6.39
CA ILE A 173 -10.58 -11.86 6.80
C ILE A 173 -9.29 -11.08 7.06
N ALA A 174 -8.35 -11.66 7.80
CA ALA A 174 -7.06 -11.03 8.10
C ALA A 174 -6.27 -10.74 6.81
N ASP A 175 -6.27 -11.68 5.87
CA ASP A 175 -5.62 -11.50 4.58
C ASP A 175 -6.31 -10.43 3.73
N ALA A 176 -7.63 -10.39 3.70
CA ALA A 176 -8.39 -9.35 2.99
C ALA A 176 -8.09 -7.95 3.55
N ILE A 177 -8.04 -7.81 4.88
CA ILE A 177 -7.64 -6.55 5.54
C ILE A 177 -6.22 -6.16 5.14
N ARG A 178 -5.27 -7.10 5.15
CA ARG A 178 -3.88 -6.86 4.75
C ARG A 178 -3.76 -6.34 3.31
N VAL A 179 -4.48 -6.95 2.37
CA VAL A 179 -4.51 -6.54 0.96
C VAL A 179 -5.16 -5.18 0.79
N GLN A 180 -6.27 -4.92 1.49
CA GLN A 180 -6.95 -3.63 1.47
C GLN A 180 -6.08 -2.50 2.03
N ASP A 181 -5.40 -2.74 3.15
CA ASP A 181 -4.48 -1.78 3.79
C ASP A 181 -3.29 -1.47 2.87
N ALA A 182 -2.71 -2.49 2.24
CA ALA A 182 -1.65 -2.31 1.25
C ALA A 182 -2.15 -1.48 0.04
N GLY A 183 -3.37 -1.72 -0.42
CA GLY A 183 -4.01 -0.93 -1.48
C GLY A 183 -4.18 0.53 -1.09
N ALA A 184 -4.68 0.80 0.12
CA ALA A 184 -4.84 2.16 0.66
C ALA A 184 -3.50 2.89 0.80
N LYS A 185 -2.50 2.23 1.38
CA LYS A 185 -1.13 2.77 1.51
C LYS A 185 -0.51 3.06 0.14
N GLY A 186 -0.72 2.18 -0.83
CA GLY A 186 -0.26 2.39 -2.19
C GLY A 186 -0.92 3.57 -2.89
N ALA A 187 -2.21 3.81 -2.66
CA ALA A 187 -2.94 4.96 -3.16
C ALA A 187 -2.44 6.26 -2.52
N MET A 188 -2.26 6.29 -1.20
CA MET A 188 -1.70 7.43 -0.47
C MET A 188 -0.29 7.76 -0.95
N TYR A 189 0.59 6.77 -1.10
CA TYR A 189 1.94 6.97 -1.60
C TYR A 189 1.96 7.63 -2.98
N ARG A 190 1.10 7.17 -3.91
CA ARG A 190 1.00 7.78 -5.25
C ARG A 190 0.49 9.21 -5.18
N PHE A 191 -0.54 9.46 -4.38
CA PHE A 191 -1.09 10.80 -4.20
C PHE A 191 -0.04 11.77 -3.65
N GLU A 192 0.63 11.42 -2.56
CA GLU A 192 1.67 12.22 -1.92
C GLU A 192 2.84 12.51 -2.87
N ALA A 193 3.29 11.48 -3.59
CA ALA A 193 4.36 11.65 -4.57
C ALA A 193 3.97 12.56 -5.74
N GLN A 194 2.69 12.52 -6.18
CA GLN A 194 2.18 13.43 -7.21
C GLN A 194 2.03 14.85 -6.68
N GLU A 195 1.54 15.03 -5.46
CA GLU A 195 1.40 16.32 -4.82
C GLU A 195 2.75 16.99 -4.61
N ASN A 196 3.74 16.27 -4.08
CA ASN A 196 5.10 16.76 -3.94
C ASN A 196 5.72 17.18 -5.28
N ARG A 197 5.46 16.44 -6.36
CA ARG A 197 5.87 16.84 -7.71
C ARG A 197 5.18 18.11 -8.19
N THR A 198 3.90 18.25 -7.91
CA THR A 198 3.09 19.41 -8.29
C THR A 198 3.56 20.65 -7.52
N ASN A 199 3.76 20.53 -6.23
CA ASN A 199 4.26 21.61 -5.38
C ASN A 199 5.66 22.07 -5.81
N ALA A 200 6.58 21.13 -6.07
CA ALA A 200 7.91 21.48 -6.61
C ALA A 200 7.86 22.16 -7.99
N LYS A 201 6.82 21.90 -8.78
CA LYS A 201 6.58 22.60 -10.06
C LYS A 201 6.04 24.01 -9.83
N LEU A 202 5.08 24.16 -8.93
CA LEU A 202 4.52 25.45 -8.56
C LEU A 202 5.58 26.38 -7.98
N ASP A 203 6.46 25.88 -7.11
CA ASP A 203 7.56 26.66 -6.52
C ASP A 203 8.54 27.17 -7.62
N ARG A 204 8.85 26.32 -8.59
CA ARG A 204 9.70 26.72 -9.72
C ARG A 204 9.05 27.77 -10.60
N LEU A 205 7.74 27.62 -10.90
CA LEU A 205 6.98 28.58 -11.69
C LEU A 205 6.87 29.93 -10.96
N SER A 206 6.61 29.91 -9.66
CA SER A 206 6.57 31.10 -8.80
C SER A 206 7.93 31.84 -8.82
N GLY A 207 9.03 31.11 -8.61
CA GLY A 207 10.37 31.68 -8.68
C GLY A 207 10.71 32.30 -10.05
N GLN A 208 10.29 31.66 -11.15
CA GLN A 208 10.45 32.23 -12.50
C GLN A 208 9.61 33.48 -12.71
N GLN A 209 8.39 33.52 -12.18
CA GLN A 209 7.52 34.68 -12.28
C GLN A 209 8.11 35.87 -11.52
N ASP A 210 8.61 35.66 -10.30
CA ASP A 210 9.24 36.70 -9.50
C ASP A 210 10.51 37.25 -10.16
N GLN A 211 11.34 36.36 -10.70
CA GLN A 211 12.52 36.77 -11.46
C GLN A 211 12.14 37.56 -12.70
N THR A 212 11.10 37.18 -13.44
CA THR A 212 10.60 37.92 -14.59
C THR A 212 10.11 39.32 -14.21
N ARG A 213 9.41 39.46 -13.09
CA ARG A 213 8.96 40.75 -12.54
C ARG A 213 10.13 41.65 -12.17
N MET A 214 11.16 41.11 -11.51
CA MET A 214 12.37 41.85 -11.15
C MET A 214 13.11 42.37 -12.40
N ASP A 215 13.26 41.51 -13.40
CA ASP A 215 13.92 41.90 -14.64
C ASP A 215 13.15 42.97 -15.44
N GLN A 216 11.79 42.87 -15.43
CA GLN A 216 10.95 43.92 -16.03
C GLN A 216 11.14 45.26 -15.32
N ARG A 217 11.10 45.29 -14.00
CA ARG A 217 11.34 46.52 -13.20
C ARG A 217 12.72 47.09 -13.49
N GLN A 218 13.75 46.26 -13.54
CA GLN A 218 15.11 46.70 -13.84
C GLN A 218 15.25 47.22 -15.28
N ALA A 219 14.60 46.57 -16.25
CA ALA A 219 14.56 47.03 -17.62
C ALA A 219 13.84 48.37 -17.78
N GLU A 220 12.75 48.58 -17.04
CA GLU A 220 12.04 49.87 -17.01
C GLU A 220 12.89 50.97 -16.37
N GLN A 221 13.53 50.71 -15.25
CA GLN A 221 14.46 51.67 -14.63
C GLN A 221 15.61 52.02 -15.57
N ASN A 222 16.20 51.03 -16.24
CA ASN A 222 17.26 51.28 -17.23
C ASN A 222 16.77 52.10 -18.45
N LYS A 223 15.52 51.90 -18.90
CA LYS A 223 14.90 52.71 -19.94
C LYS A 223 14.69 54.17 -19.48
N VAL A 224 14.20 54.38 -18.26
CA VAL A 224 14.03 55.72 -17.72
C VAL A 224 15.36 56.45 -17.60
N GLN A 225 16.38 55.79 -17.07
CA GLN A 225 17.73 56.38 -16.97
C GLN A 225 18.33 56.66 -18.35
N ALA A 226 18.21 55.75 -19.32
CA ALA A 226 18.70 56.00 -20.67
C ALA A 226 17.97 57.17 -21.36
N ASN A 227 16.66 57.26 -21.19
CA ASN A 227 15.86 58.37 -21.71
C ASN A 227 16.25 59.72 -21.04
N ALA A 228 16.44 59.72 -19.74
CA ALA A 228 16.91 60.93 -18.99
C ALA A 228 18.29 61.37 -19.50
N ALA A 229 19.21 60.43 -19.74
CA ALA A 229 20.53 60.75 -20.30
C ALA A 229 20.46 61.34 -21.74
N ILE A 230 19.55 60.84 -22.57
CA ILE A 230 19.32 61.33 -23.91
C ILE A 230 18.73 62.75 -23.85
N VAL A 231 17.70 62.94 -23.07
CA VAL A 231 17.04 64.28 -22.89
C VAL A 231 18.04 65.28 -22.33
N GLY A 232 18.81 64.92 -21.29
CA GLY A 232 19.85 65.78 -20.72
C GLY A 232 20.93 66.14 -21.78
N GLY A 233 21.37 65.16 -22.57
CA GLY A 233 22.32 65.40 -23.66
C GLY A 233 21.77 66.35 -24.76
N VAL A 234 20.49 66.21 -25.13
CA VAL A 234 19.84 67.11 -26.09
C VAL A 234 19.73 68.52 -25.50
N SER A 235 19.33 68.65 -24.24
CA SER A 235 19.26 69.99 -23.56
C SER A 235 20.63 70.64 -23.49
N ASP A 236 21.68 69.92 -23.16
CA ASP A 236 23.06 70.44 -23.12
C ASP A 236 23.56 70.90 -24.52
N THR A 237 23.18 70.18 -25.58
CA THR A 237 23.56 70.59 -26.96
C THR A 237 22.81 71.83 -27.45
N ILE A 238 21.51 71.93 -27.13
CA ILE A 238 20.69 73.08 -27.45
C ILE A 238 21.17 74.30 -26.67
N GLY A 239 21.43 74.17 -25.37
CA GLY A 239 21.97 75.26 -24.53
C GLY A 239 23.32 75.74 -25.00
N ALA A 240 24.20 74.86 -25.38
CA ALA A 240 25.53 75.21 -25.95
C ALA A 240 25.42 75.91 -27.33
N ALA A 241 24.52 75.44 -28.17
CA ALA A 241 24.28 76.08 -29.51
C ALA A 241 23.69 77.49 -29.30
N GLY A 242 22.77 77.67 -28.33
CA GLY A 242 22.22 79.02 -28.01
C GLY A 242 23.27 79.98 -27.48
N SER A 243 24.19 79.52 -26.63
CA SER A 243 25.28 80.34 -26.11
C SER A 243 26.31 80.68 -27.14
N MET A 244 26.57 79.80 -28.10
CA MET A 244 27.44 80.09 -29.28
C MET A 244 26.81 81.15 -30.17
N TYR A 245 25.50 81.11 -30.41
CA TYR A 245 24.81 82.07 -31.24
C TYR A 245 24.79 83.48 -30.61
N GLY A 246 24.67 83.52 -29.24
CA GLY A 246 24.80 84.78 -28.54
C GLY A 246 26.18 85.37 -28.54
N ALA A 247 27.24 84.56 -28.50
CA ALA A 247 28.64 85.00 -28.52
C ALA A 247 29.14 85.44 -29.89
N ILE A 248 28.45 85.13 -31.00
CA ILE A 248 28.77 85.54 -32.35
C ILE A 248 28.12 86.88 -32.67
N LYS A 249 27.18 87.35 -31.94
CA LYS A 249 26.40 88.61 -32.16
C LYS A 249 26.93 89.82 -31.42
N GLU A 250 27.88 89.63 -30.53
CA GLU A 250 28.69 90.70 -29.90
C GLU A 250 30.04 90.85 -30.62
#